data_e69d98eb7993e67a2f36cc1fe01cdaaf
#
_entry.id   e69d98eb7993e67a2f36cc1fe01cdaaf
#
_cell.length_a   1.000
_cell.length_b   1.000
_cell.length_c   1.000
_cell.angle_alpha   90.00
_cell.angle_beta   90.00
_cell.angle_gamma   90.00
#
_symmetry.space_group_name_H-M   'P 1'
#
loop_
_entity.id
_entity.type
_entity.pdbx_description
1 polymer ?
#
loop_
_entity_poly.entity_id
_entity_poly.type
_entity_poly.pdbx_seq_one_letter_code
_entity_poly.pdbx_strand_id
1 'polypeptide(L)'
;MDYYKKIKNELINNEVYKKVKDYSKNRSDLNTYYKVGKLLNDAGKSYGEGIIKKYSDRLTKELGKGYGLSNLKNMRRFYNVAKSQ
;
A
#
# COMPACT_ATOMS: atom_id res chain seq x y z
N MET A 1 13.11 -6.21 9.11
CA MET A 1 12.08 -6.56 8.10
C MET A 1 12.06 -5.53 7.00
N ASP A 2 12.00 -5.96 5.75
CA ASP A 2 11.96 -5.01 4.62
C ASP A 2 10.50 -4.68 4.27
N TYR A 3 9.98 -3.66 4.91
CA TYR A 3 8.60 -3.22 4.67
C TYR A 3 8.40 -2.75 3.24
N TYR A 4 9.38 -2.05 2.67
CA TYR A 4 9.25 -1.55 1.30
C TYR A 4 9.04 -2.68 0.30
N LYS A 5 9.85 -3.72 0.40
CA LYS A 5 9.76 -4.87 -0.50
C LYS A 5 8.40 -5.55 -0.40
N LYS A 6 7.89 -5.71 0.82
CA LYS A 6 6.58 -6.31 1.04
C LYS A 6 5.46 -5.45 0.48
N ILE A 7 5.54 -4.14 0.69
CA ILE A 7 4.55 -3.20 0.15
C ILE A 7 4.55 -3.27 -1.38
N LYS A 8 5.73 -3.21 -1.98
CA LYS A 8 5.87 -3.26 -3.43
C LYS A 8 5.30 -4.55 -4.01
N ASN A 9 5.59 -5.68 -3.37
CA ASN A 9 5.09 -6.97 -3.82
C ASN A 9 3.56 -7.04 -3.76
N GLU A 10 2.95 -6.50 -2.71
CA GLU A 10 1.49 -6.47 -2.61
C GLU A 10 0.87 -5.64 -3.73
N LEU A 11 1.47 -4.49 -4.03
CA LEU A 11 0.97 -3.62 -5.09
C LEU A 11 1.11 -4.27 -6.46
N ILE A 12 2.23 -4.92 -6.72
CA ILE A 12 2.45 -5.62 -7.99
C ILE A 12 1.47 -6.78 -8.13
N ASN A 13 1.26 -7.55 -7.07
CA ASN A 13 0.32 -8.68 -7.10
C ASN A 13 -1.10 -8.20 -7.36
N ASN A 14 -1.49 -7.07 -6.80
CA ASN A 14 -2.80 -6.51 -7.05
C ASN A 14 -2.98 -6.11 -8.51
N GLU A 15 -1.98 -5.53 -9.13
CA GLU A 15 -2.02 -5.16 -10.54
C GLU A 15 -2.17 -6.38 -11.44
N VAL A 16 -1.41 -7.44 -11.15
CA VAL A 16 -1.52 -8.69 -11.91
C VAL A 16 -2.91 -9.29 -11.75
N TYR A 17 -3.40 -9.30 -10.52
CA TYR A 17 -4.72 -9.87 -10.23
C TYR A 17 -5.84 -9.13 -10.96
N LYS A 18 -5.77 -7.81 -11.01
CA LYS A 18 -6.76 -7.00 -11.73
C LYS A 18 -6.81 -7.34 -13.20
N LYS A 19 -5.66 -7.56 -13.82
CA LYS A 19 -5.58 -7.90 -15.24
C LYS A 19 -6.19 -9.25 -15.54
N VAL A 20 -6.14 -10.17 -14.58
CA VAL A 20 -6.64 -11.53 -14.76
C VAL A 20 -8.11 -11.62 -14.39
N LYS A 21 -8.55 -10.89 -13.37
CA LYS A 21 -9.90 -11.03 -12.82
C LYS A 21 -10.59 -9.69 -12.59
N ASP A 22 -11.13 -9.13 -13.65
CA ASP A 22 -11.79 -7.83 -13.61
C ASP A 22 -12.95 -7.77 -12.62
N TYR A 23 -13.73 -8.83 -12.55
CA TYR A 23 -14.94 -8.84 -11.71
C TYR A 23 -14.65 -8.79 -10.22
N SER A 24 -13.42 -9.10 -9.80
CA SER A 24 -13.05 -9.03 -8.38
C SER A 24 -12.19 -7.80 -8.06
N LYS A 25 -12.16 -6.86 -8.98
CA LYS A 25 -11.28 -5.69 -8.89
C LYS A 25 -11.42 -4.91 -7.59
N ASN A 26 -12.65 -4.52 -7.22
CA ASN A 26 -12.87 -3.71 -6.02
C ASN A 26 -12.45 -4.44 -4.76
N ARG A 27 -12.78 -5.72 -4.68
CA ARG A 27 -12.44 -6.52 -3.52
C ARG A 27 -10.93 -6.68 -3.38
N SER A 28 -10.27 -6.91 -4.50
CA SER A 28 -8.81 -7.03 -4.52
C SER A 28 -8.16 -5.73 -4.06
N ASP A 29 -8.68 -4.58 -4.51
CA ASP A 29 -8.15 -3.28 -4.10
C ASP A 29 -8.26 -3.06 -2.59
N LEU A 30 -9.41 -3.38 -2.00
CA LEU A 30 -9.62 -3.20 -0.57
C LEU A 30 -8.68 -4.09 0.25
N ASN A 31 -8.52 -5.34 -0.15
CA ASN A 31 -7.58 -6.24 0.51
C ASN A 31 -6.15 -5.71 0.44
N THR A 32 -5.77 -5.21 -0.74
CA THR A 32 -4.44 -4.65 -0.94
C THR A 32 -4.24 -3.41 -0.09
N TYR A 33 -5.24 -2.53 -0.03
CA TYR A 33 -5.17 -1.32 0.79
C TYR A 33 -5.00 -1.67 2.26
N TYR A 34 -5.71 -2.69 2.73
CA TYR A 34 -5.59 -3.12 4.12
C TYR A 34 -4.16 -3.62 4.41
N LYS A 35 -3.65 -4.50 3.55
CA LYS A 35 -2.31 -5.07 3.75
C LYS A 35 -1.21 -4.02 3.65
N VAL A 36 -1.29 -3.17 2.63
CA VAL A 36 -0.30 -2.11 2.44
C VAL A 36 -0.40 -1.09 3.56
N GLY A 37 -1.62 -0.73 3.95
CA GLY A 37 -1.84 0.20 5.06
C GLY A 37 -1.22 -0.30 6.36
N LYS A 38 -1.37 -1.60 6.64
CA LYS A 38 -0.76 -2.21 7.82
C LYS A 38 0.76 -2.12 7.77
N LEU A 39 1.35 -2.44 6.62
CA LEU A 39 2.80 -2.38 6.45
C LEU A 39 3.32 -0.95 6.59
N LEU A 40 2.59 0.02 6.04
CA LEU A 40 2.96 1.43 6.18
C LEU A 40 2.87 1.88 7.64
N ASN A 41 1.83 1.45 8.33
CA ASN A 41 1.67 1.78 9.74
C ASN A 41 2.84 1.23 10.57
N ASP A 42 3.21 -0.03 10.32
CA ASP A 42 4.31 -0.67 11.02
C ASP A 42 5.65 -0.01 10.68
N ALA A 43 5.86 0.35 9.42
CA ALA A 43 7.08 1.03 9.01
C ALA A 43 7.20 2.40 9.68
N GLY A 44 6.08 3.13 9.78
CA GLY A 44 6.05 4.43 10.44
C GLY A 44 6.43 4.33 11.92
N LYS A 45 5.97 3.28 12.59
CA LYS A 45 6.31 3.04 13.98
C LYS A 45 7.79 2.69 14.16
N SER A 46 8.34 1.91 13.22
CA SER A 46 9.73 1.44 13.33
C SER A 46 10.76 2.48 12.92
N TYR A 47 10.44 3.27 11.88
CA TYR A 47 11.41 4.18 11.26
C TYR A 47 11.00 5.65 11.31
N GLY A 48 9.82 5.96 11.84
CA GLY A 48 9.30 7.33 11.87
C GLY A 48 8.44 7.63 10.64
N GLU A 49 7.63 8.69 10.74
CA GLU A 49 6.65 9.02 9.71
C GLU A 49 7.27 9.45 8.38
N GLY A 50 8.51 9.94 8.39
CA GLY A 50 9.20 10.32 7.16
C GLY A 50 9.42 9.16 6.20
N ILE A 51 9.37 7.91 6.70
CA ILE A 51 9.54 6.73 5.84
C ILE A 51 8.43 6.62 4.80
N ILE A 52 7.23 7.10 5.13
CA ILE A 52 6.09 7.03 4.21
C ILE A 52 6.38 7.83 2.95
N LYS A 53 6.95 9.02 3.10
CA LYS A 53 7.33 9.83 1.95
C LYS A 53 8.44 9.19 1.13
N LYS A 54 9.41 8.60 1.79
CA LYS A 54 10.49 7.88 1.08
C LYS A 54 9.92 6.74 0.25
N TYR A 55 9.00 5.97 0.81
CA TYR A 55 8.35 4.87 0.09
C TYR A 55 7.53 5.39 -1.07
N SER A 56 6.80 6.50 -0.86
CA SER A 56 6.03 7.11 -1.94
C SER A 56 6.92 7.50 -3.12
N ASP A 57 8.05 8.14 -2.84
CA ASP A 57 8.98 8.55 -3.89
C ASP A 57 9.55 7.34 -4.65
N ARG A 58 9.93 6.29 -3.93
CA ARG A 58 10.46 5.08 -4.55
C ARG A 58 9.40 4.34 -5.37
N LEU A 59 8.20 4.19 -4.83
CA LEU A 59 7.12 3.50 -5.52
C LEU A 59 6.71 4.25 -6.79
N THR A 60 6.65 5.57 -6.72
CA THR A 60 6.32 6.39 -7.89
C THR A 60 7.38 6.20 -8.97
N LYS A 61 8.65 6.16 -8.58
CA LYS A 61 9.74 5.97 -9.52
C LYS A 61 9.73 4.58 -10.14
N GLU A 62 9.45 3.56 -9.34
CA GLU A 62 9.55 2.17 -9.79
C GLU A 62 8.28 1.62 -10.41
N LEU A 63 7.12 2.05 -9.95
CA LEU A 63 5.84 1.52 -10.41
C LEU A 63 4.96 2.53 -11.16
N GLY A 64 5.29 3.83 -11.09
CA GLY A 64 4.55 4.85 -11.80
C GLY A 64 3.49 5.56 -10.96
N LYS A 65 2.52 6.15 -11.62
CA LYS A 65 1.48 6.96 -10.96
C LYS A 65 0.60 6.14 -10.04
N GLY A 66 0.01 6.80 -9.06
CA GLY A 66 -0.92 6.16 -8.15
C GLY A 66 -0.35 5.86 -6.77
N TYR A 67 0.93 6.09 -6.58
CA TYR A 67 1.60 5.77 -5.31
C TYR A 67 2.13 7.01 -4.61
N GLY A 68 1.49 8.14 -4.86
CA GLY A 68 1.84 9.39 -4.21
C GLY A 68 1.56 9.34 -2.70
N LEU A 69 2.12 10.32 -1.99
CA LEU A 69 2.02 10.37 -0.53
C LEU A 69 0.57 10.35 -0.04
N SER A 70 -0.31 11.09 -0.71
CA SER A 70 -1.73 11.14 -0.34
C SER A 70 -2.38 9.77 -0.44
N ASN A 71 -2.09 9.03 -1.51
CA ASN A 71 -2.66 7.70 -1.70
C ASN A 71 -2.16 6.70 -0.66
N LEU A 72 -0.86 6.77 -0.33
CA LEU A 72 -0.31 5.89 0.71
C LEU A 72 -0.92 6.23 2.08
N LYS A 73 -1.09 7.50 2.38
CA LYS A 73 -1.72 7.91 3.63
C LYS A 73 -3.18 7.45 3.69
N ASN A 74 -3.88 7.46 2.57
CA ASN A 74 -5.26 6.97 2.49
C ASN A 74 -5.32 5.46 2.73
N MET A 75 -4.36 4.70 2.20
CA MET A 75 -4.29 3.26 2.45
C MET A 75 -4.05 2.98 3.93
N ARG A 76 -3.15 3.74 4.55
CA ARG A 76 -2.89 3.61 5.99
C ARG A 76 -4.12 3.97 6.82
N ARG A 77 -4.83 5.03 6.42
CA ARG A 77 -6.08 5.42 7.08
C ARG A 77 -7.11 4.31 6.96
N PHE A 78 -7.25 3.73 5.77
CA PHE A 78 -8.19 2.63 5.56
C PHE A 78 -7.90 1.47 6.50
N TYR A 79 -6.64 1.08 6.64
CA TYR A 79 -6.25 0.03 7.57
C TYR A 79 -6.65 0.38 9.01
N ASN A 80 -6.34 1.61 9.43
CA ASN A 80 -6.61 2.03 10.80
C ASN A 80 -8.11 2.07 11.11
N VAL A 81 -8.92 2.46 10.14
CA VAL A 81 -10.39 2.43 10.31
C VAL A 81 -10.90 0.99 10.31
N ALA A 82 -10.46 0.19 9.35
CA ALA A 82 -10.95 -1.18 9.19
C ALA A 82 -10.61 -2.06 10.39
N LYS A 83 -9.43 -1.92 10.95
CA LYS A 83 -9.03 -2.74 12.11
C LYS A 83 -9.80 -2.41 13.37
N SER A 84 -10.45 -1.25 13.42
CA SER A 84 -11.24 -0.82 14.56
C SER A 84 -12.64 -1.43 14.60
N GLN A 85 -13.02 -2.13 13.56
CA GLN A 85 -14.39 -2.69 13.42
C GLN A 85 -14.47 -4.19 13.74
#